data_07460358d153603fa55eb23352eb52de
#
_entry.id   07460358d153603fa55eb23352eb52de
#
_cell.length_a   1.000
_cell.length_b   1.000
_cell.length_c   1.000
_cell.angle_alpha   90.00
_cell.angle_beta   90.00
_cell.angle_gamma   90.00
#
_symmetry.space_group_name_H-M   'P 1'
#
loop_
_entity.id
_entity.type
_entity.pdbx_description
1 polymer ?
#
loop_
_entity_poly.entity_id
_entity_poly.type
_entity_poly.pdbx_seq_one_letter_code
_entity_poly.pdbx_strand_id
1 'polypeptide(L)'
;LREHAVQSNPVSEGSKAFGPNILLYEKESVANMKLTLNGIKETAAWEAAGIKLPSYSIEQVAEETKKAPVWVHFGAGNIFRIFIGGLADRLIAQGEMKKGITCVETFDFDVVDKIYKPYDNLVLAVTLKADGSTDKQVIGSLAEAIKAQSNVPEEWNRLKEIFTDPGLQMISFTITEKGYALKNAEGNYFPFVQADIDNGPEKPGAAMAVVCALLFERFKAGKHPLAVVSMDNCSHNGEKLQNSILTMAKEWEKKGFVGADFVAYLSDEKQISFPWSMIDKITPRPADSVCKELEKAGVEDIAPVITSKKTYIAPFVNAEGPQYLVIEDKFPNGRPALEKAGVYMTDRDTVNKVERMKVTTCLNPLHTALAVYGCVLGYTLIADEMKDQELNKLVHEIGPVEGMPVVTDPGILSPKDFVDEVINVRIPNPFMPDTPQRIATDTSQKVGIRYGETIKSYVAKYGDAKKLTAIPLAIAGWCRYLLGVQDDGEAFERSSDPMLAELTEVMKGIELGKPETYHGQLKSILSNENIFGIDLYKAGIGEKIEEMFLEEIAGPGAVRTVLKKYMA
;
A
#
# COMPACT_ATOMS: atom_id res chain seq x y z
N LEU A 1 9.98 16.85 -75.02
CA LEU A 1 10.45 16.60 -76.38
C LEU A 1 10.68 15.11 -76.58
N ARG A 2 9.82 14.55 -77.47
CA ARG A 2 9.96 13.39 -78.34
C ARG A 2 10.25 12.02 -77.71
N GLU A 3 9.27 11.11 -77.74
CA GLU A 3 8.83 10.22 -78.84
C GLU A 3 9.97 9.39 -79.43
N HIS A 4 9.86 8.07 -79.25
CA HIS A 4 9.64 7.19 -80.42
C HIS A 4 9.30 5.75 -79.97
N ALA A 5 8.18 5.28 -80.49
CA ALA A 5 7.71 3.91 -80.48
C ALA A 5 8.43 3.12 -81.59
N VAL A 6 8.58 1.80 -81.47
CA VAL A 6 8.45 0.83 -82.57
C VAL A 6 8.00 -0.55 -82.04
N GLN A 7 7.01 -1.08 -82.70
CA GLN A 7 6.34 -2.37 -82.59
C GLN A 7 7.22 -3.55 -83.01
N SER A 8 6.95 -4.74 -82.51
CA SER A 8 6.43 -5.89 -83.30
C SER A 8 6.44 -7.20 -82.49
N ASN A 9 5.30 -7.88 -82.55
CA ASN A 9 5.03 -9.27 -82.17
C ASN A 9 5.57 -10.27 -83.24
N PRO A 10 5.30 -11.62 -83.10
CA PRO A 10 5.09 -12.55 -81.99
C PRO A 10 5.94 -13.85 -82.14
N VAL A 11 5.87 -14.85 -81.30
CA VAL A 11 5.60 -16.28 -81.49
C VAL A 11 5.94 -17.15 -80.28
N SER A 12 4.94 -17.75 -79.75
CA SER A 12 4.61 -19.10 -79.26
C SER A 12 5.48 -19.86 -78.23
N GLU A 13 4.68 -20.43 -77.34
CA GLU A 13 4.76 -21.76 -76.72
C GLU A 13 5.56 -21.96 -75.40
N GLY A 14 4.82 -22.18 -74.38
CA GLY A 14 4.89 -23.34 -73.49
C GLY A 14 5.87 -23.34 -72.34
N SER A 15 5.47 -22.83 -71.20
CA SER A 15 5.85 -23.49 -69.94
C SER A 15 4.94 -23.07 -68.78
N LYS A 16 4.52 -24.06 -68.00
CA LYS A 16 3.64 -23.99 -66.88
C LYS A 16 4.14 -22.97 -65.82
N ALA A 17 3.37 -21.95 -65.57
CA ALA A 17 3.60 -21.02 -64.49
C ALA A 17 3.25 -21.68 -63.12
N PHE A 18 4.23 -21.83 -62.26
CA PHE A 18 4.02 -21.92 -60.83
C PHE A 18 3.68 -20.50 -60.34
N GLY A 19 2.44 -20.30 -59.99
CA GLY A 19 1.99 -19.10 -59.32
C GLY A 19 2.61 -19.02 -57.90
N PRO A 20 2.99 -17.83 -57.41
CA PRO A 20 3.39 -17.69 -56.03
C PRO A 20 2.16 -17.92 -55.14
N ASN A 21 2.23 -18.92 -54.24
CA ASN A 21 1.35 -19.04 -53.11
C ASN A 21 1.55 -17.80 -52.23
N ILE A 22 0.68 -16.81 -52.40
CA ILE A 22 0.46 -15.77 -51.41
C ILE A 22 -0.21 -16.47 -50.25
N LEU A 23 0.57 -16.86 -49.24
CA LEU A 23 0.08 -17.11 -47.89
C LEU A 23 -0.54 -15.79 -47.41
N LEU A 24 -1.86 -15.69 -47.58
CA LEU A 24 -2.68 -14.77 -46.82
C LEU A 24 -2.47 -15.17 -45.35
N TYR A 25 -1.59 -14.46 -44.67
CA TYR A 25 -1.67 -14.37 -43.24
C TYR A 25 -3.05 -13.74 -42.94
N GLU A 26 -4.03 -14.58 -42.64
CA GLU A 26 -5.20 -14.12 -41.92
C GLU A 26 -4.64 -13.43 -40.69
N LYS A 27 -4.77 -12.10 -40.62
CA LYS A 27 -4.73 -11.39 -39.35
C LYS A 27 -5.84 -12.03 -38.55
N GLU A 28 -5.49 -12.92 -37.61
CA GLU A 28 -6.41 -13.28 -36.55
C GLU A 28 -6.97 -11.96 -36.01
N SER A 29 -8.24 -11.76 -36.15
CA SER A 29 -8.92 -10.59 -35.61
C SER A 29 -8.76 -10.71 -34.12
N VAL A 30 -7.90 -9.87 -33.53
CA VAL A 30 -7.80 -9.77 -32.08
C VAL A 30 -9.21 -9.46 -31.59
N ALA A 31 -9.79 -10.38 -30.81
CA ALA A 31 -11.15 -10.22 -30.30
C ALA A 31 -11.18 -8.99 -29.39
N ASN A 32 -12.06 -8.07 -29.68
CA ASN A 32 -12.23 -6.85 -28.90
C ASN A 32 -12.90 -7.17 -27.57
N MET A 33 -12.12 -7.16 -26.46
CA MET A 33 -12.58 -7.50 -25.12
C MET A 33 -12.85 -6.24 -24.31
N LYS A 34 -14.12 -6.01 -23.92
CA LYS A 34 -14.50 -4.93 -23.01
C LYS A 34 -14.69 -5.45 -21.60
N LEU A 35 -14.12 -4.76 -20.63
CA LEU A 35 -14.27 -5.08 -19.20
C LEU A 35 -15.66 -4.62 -18.71
N THR A 36 -16.70 -5.29 -19.19
CA THR A 36 -18.11 -5.06 -18.82
C THR A 36 -18.82 -6.41 -18.67
N LEU A 37 -19.97 -6.43 -17.99
CA LEU A 37 -20.78 -7.66 -17.84
C LEU A 37 -21.13 -8.31 -19.17
N ASN A 38 -21.33 -7.51 -20.22
CA ASN A 38 -21.55 -8.07 -21.56
C ASN A 38 -20.25 -8.53 -22.22
N GLY A 39 -19.17 -7.78 -22.07
CA GLY A 39 -17.88 -8.10 -22.70
C GLY A 39 -17.22 -9.36 -22.17
N ILE A 40 -17.39 -9.66 -20.87
CA ILE A 40 -16.85 -10.89 -20.27
C ILE A 40 -17.64 -12.16 -20.63
N LYS A 41 -18.79 -12.06 -21.31
CA LYS A 41 -19.54 -13.22 -21.82
C LYS A 41 -18.84 -13.91 -23.00
N GLU A 42 -17.95 -13.19 -23.70
CA GLU A 42 -17.06 -13.72 -24.73
C GLU A 42 -15.88 -14.49 -24.10
N THR A 43 -16.20 -15.52 -23.28
CA THR A 43 -15.23 -16.21 -22.41
C THR A 43 -14.00 -16.73 -23.13
N ALA A 44 -14.17 -17.25 -24.35
CA ALA A 44 -13.05 -17.79 -25.14
C ALA A 44 -11.95 -16.77 -25.43
N ALA A 45 -12.29 -15.49 -25.66
CA ALA A 45 -11.31 -14.44 -25.88
C ALA A 45 -10.49 -14.14 -24.62
N TRP A 46 -11.15 -14.06 -23.47
CA TRP A 46 -10.50 -13.83 -22.19
C TRP A 46 -9.60 -15.00 -21.77
N GLU A 47 -10.07 -16.23 -21.96
CA GLU A 47 -9.28 -17.44 -21.71
C GLU A 47 -8.03 -17.51 -22.61
N ALA A 48 -8.18 -17.20 -23.91
CA ALA A 48 -7.07 -17.15 -24.85
C ALA A 48 -6.03 -16.07 -24.48
N ALA A 49 -6.48 -14.97 -23.88
CA ALA A 49 -5.61 -13.91 -23.32
C ALA A 49 -4.98 -14.29 -21.97
N GLY A 50 -5.28 -15.47 -21.41
CA GLY A 50 -4.81 -15.91 -20.10
C GLY A 50 -5.42 -15.14 -18.94
N ILE A 51 -6.63 -14.59 -19.12
CA ILE A 51 -7.35 -13.81 -18.11
C ILE A 51 -8.46 -14.67 -17.52
N LYS A 52 -8.39 -14.96 -16.23
CA LYS A 52 -9.41 -15.75 -15.51
C LYS A 52 -10.67 -14.92 -15.28
N LEU A 53 -11.81 -15.50 -15.52
CA LEU A 53 -13.12 -14.90 -15.22
C LEU A 53 -13.73 -15.48 -13.94
N PRO A 54 -14.62 -14.73 -13.24
CA PRO A 54 -15.35 -15.24 -12.09
C PRO A 54 -16.16 -16.50 -12.44
N SER A 55 -16.15 -17.50 -11.55
CA SER A 55 -16.87 -18.77 -11.74
C SER A 55 -18.32 -18.75 -11.23
N TYR A 56 -18.83 -17.57 -10.89
CA TYR A 56 -20.18 -17.37 -10.33
C TYR A 56 -20.96 -16.31 -11.13
N SER A 57 -22.27 -16.22 -10.92
CA SER A 57 -23.10 -15.16 -11.52
C SER A 57 -22.87 -13.83 -10.82
N ILE A 58 -22.18 -12.91 -11.47
CA ILE A 58 -21.90 -11.57 -10.95
C ILE A 58 -23.20 -10.78 -10.79
N GLU A 59 -24.11 -10.89 -11.76
CA GLU A 59 -25.41 -10.22 -11.73
C GLU A 59 -26.24 -10.66 -10.51
N GLN A 60 -26.27 -11.96 -10.20
CA GLN A 60 -26.98 -12.49 -9.04
C GLN A 60 -26.34 -12.00 -7.73
N VAL A 61 -25.01 -12.05 -7.63
CA VAL A 61 -24.27 -11.54 -6.46
C VAL A 61 -24.54 -10.05 -6.24
N ALA A 62 -24.53 -9.24 -7.30
CA ALA A 62 -24.81 -7.81 -7.22
C ALA A 62 -26.27 -7.55 -6.78
N GLU A 63 -27.23 -8.28 -7.32
CA GLU A 63 -28.64 -8.16 -6.94
C GLU A 63 -28.88 -8.53 -5.47
N GLU A 64 -28.34 -9.65 -5.00
CA GLU A 64 -28.46 -10.09 -3.61
C GLU A 64 -27.76 -9.12 -2.63
N THR A 65 -26.63 -8.55 -3.06
CA THR A 65 -25.92 -7.54 -2.26
C THR A 65 -26.72 -6.26 -2.14
N LYS A 66 -27.24 -5.74 -3.26
CA LYS A 66 -28.05 -4.50 -3.27
C LYS A 66 -29.32 -4.62 -2.43
N LYS A 67 -29.94 -5.80 -2.37
CA LYS A 67 -31.14 -6.05 -1.53
C LYS A 67 -30.83 -5.94 -0.04
N ALA A 68 -29.71 -6.48 0.41
CA ALA A 68 -29.34 -6.50 1.83
C ALA A 68 -27.81 -6.62 1.98
N PRO A 69 -27.05 -5.52 1.89
CA PRO A 69 -25.60 -5.53 2.02
C PRO A 69 -25.16 -6.05 3.38
N VAL A 70 -24.10 -6.88 3.41
CA VAL A 70 -23.49 -7.37 4.66
C VAL A 70 -22.11 -6.75 4.89
N TRP A 71 -21.49 -6.25 3.84
CA TRP A 71 -20.17 -5.63 3.88
C TRP A 71 -20.14 -4.37 3.01
N VAL A 72 -19.80 -3.23 3.64
CA VAL A 72 -19.57 -1.95 2.97
C VAL A 72 -18.08 -1.61 3.12
N HIS A 73 -17.47 -1.08 2.07
CA HIS A 73 -16.08 -0.63 2.12
C HIS A 73 -15.94 0.82 1.72
N PHE A 74 -15.27 1.60 2.54
CA PHE A 74 -14.96 3.01 2.30
C PHE A 74 -13.57 3.16 1.71
N GLY A 75 -13.48 3.81 0.55
CA GLY A 75 -12.28 3.98 -0.25
C GLY A 75 -12.30 3.11 -1.51
N ALA A 76 -12.30 3.76 -2.67
CA ALA A 76 -12.43 3.12 -3.98
C ALA A 76 -11.08 2.88 -4.68
N GLY A 77 -9.97 2.91 -3.92
CA GLY A 77 -8.61 2.85 -4.44
C GLY A 77 -8.13 1.45 -4.82
N ASN A 78 -6.89 1.36 -5.31
CA ASN A 78 -6.32 0.14 -5.87
C ASN A 78 -6.23 -1.01 -4.86
N ILE A 79 -5.86 -0.75 -3.60
CA ILE A 79 -5.73 -1.80 -2.60
C ILE A 79 -7.08 -2.45 -2.29
N PHE A 80 -8.16 -1.67 -2.21
CA PHE A 80 -9.49 -2.20 -2.09
C PHE A 80 -9.86 -3.07 -3.29
N ARG A 81 -9.67 -2.56 -4.49
CA ARG A 81 -10.10 -3.20 -5.73
C ARG A 81 -9.45 -4.57 -5.95
N ILE A 82 -8.13 -4.68 -5.74
CA ILE A 82 -7.40 -5.93 -6.01
C ILE A 82 -7.33 -6.85 -4.78
N PHE A 83 -7.12 -6.31 -3.58
CA PHE A 83 -6.92 -7.14 -2.40
C PHE A 83 -8.24 -7.44 -1.70
N ILE A 84 -8.93 -6.43 -1.19
CA ILE A 84 -10.17 -6.65 -0.42
C ILE A 84 -11.27 -7.21 -1.33
N GLY A 85 -11.44 -6.66 -2.53
CA GLY A 85 -12.31 -7.20 -3.56
C GLY A 85 -11.93 -8.62 -3.96
N GLY A 86 -10.64 -8.90 -4.12
CA GLY A 86 -10.13 -10.25 -4.41
C GLY A 86 -10.40 -11.27 -3.30
N LEU A 87 -10.41 -10.85 -2.02
CA LEU A 87 -10.82 -11.72 -0.90
C LEU A 87 -12.30 -12.09 -1.01
N ALA A 88 -13.16 -11.11 -1.25
CA ALA A 88 -14.59 -11.34 -1.43
C ALA A 88 -14.87 -12.21 -2.67
N ASP A 89 -14.20 -11.95 -3.78
CA ASP A 89 -14.28 -12.73 -5.01
C ASP A 89 -13.97 -14.21 -4.76
N ARG A 90 -12.91 -14.48 -4.01
CA ARG A 90 -12.50 -15.83 -3.61
C ARG A 90 -13.54 -16.51 -2.72
N LEU A 91 -14.08 -15.81 -1.73
CA LEU A 91 -15.13 -16.33 -0.85
C LEU A 91 -16.41 -16.69 -1.63
N ILE A 92 -16.78 -15.85 -2.58
CA ILE A 92 -17.95 -16.10 -3.44
C ILE A 92 -17.70 -17.31 -4.34
N ALA A 93 -16.55 -17.38 -4.98
CA ALA A 93 -16.17 -18.51 -5.84
C ALA A 93 -16.13 -19.85 -5.08
N GLN A 94 -15.78 -19.82 -3.79
CA GLN A 94 -15.78 -20.99 -2.91
C GLN A 94 -17.18 -21.34 -2.34
N GLY A 95 -18.19 -20.50 -2.57
CA GLY A 95 -19.52 -20.65 -2.00
C GLY A 95 -19.65 -20.28 -0.51
N GLU A 96 -18.59 -19.69 0.07
CA GLU A 96 -18.56 -19.25 1.48
C GLU A 96 -19.27 -17.89 1.68
N MET A 97 -19.50 -17.15 0.61
CA MET A 97 -20.23 -15.89 0.62
C MET A 97 -21.14 -15.80 -0.61
N LYS A 98 -22.36 -15.27 -0.44
CA LYS A 98 -23.34 -15.11 -1.53
C LYS A 98 -23.48 -13.67 -2.01
N LYS A 99 -22.96 -12.73 -1.24
CA LYS A 99 -23.07 -11.28 -1.47
C LYS A 99 -21.68 -10.69 -1.66
N GLY A 100 -21.58 -9.69 -2.48
CA GLY A 100 -20.34 -8.94 -2.70
C GLY A 100 -20.17 -7.79 -1.70
N ILE A 101 -19.37 -6.80 -2.11
CA ILE A 101 -19.08 -5.59 -1.33
C ILE A 101 -19.76 -4.40 -1.98
N THR A 102 -20.39 -3.54 -1.18
CA THR A 102 -20.78 -2.19 -1.57
C THR A 102 -19.59 -1.26 -1.33
N CYS A 103 -19.09 -0.60 -2.38
CA CYS A 103 -18.03 0.40 -2.31
C CYS A 103 -18.59 1.78 -2.04
N VAL A 104 -17.94 2.56 -1.17
CA VAL A 104 -18.29 3.94 -0.88
C VAL A 104 -17.05 4.83 -1.04
N GLU A 105 -17.15 5.84 -1.89
CA GLU A 105 -16.09 6.83 -2.06
C GLU A 105 -16.46 8.15 -1.35
N THR A 106 -15.52 8.70 -0.56
CA THR A 106 -15.76 9.88 0.28
C THR A 106 -14.99 11.12 -0.17
N PHE A 107 -14.05 10.99 -1.11
CA PHE A 107 -13.15 12.09 -1.48
C PHE A 107 -13.09 12.35 -2.98
N ASP A 108 -12.77 11.33 -3.78
CA ASP A 108 -12.56 11.43 -5.22
C ASP A 108 -13.69 10.74 -5.99
N PHE A 109 -14.81 11.42 -6.09
CA PHE A 109 -16.04 10.90 -6.71
C PHE A 109 -15.87 10.55 -8.19
N ASP A 110 -14.90 11.18 -8.88
CA ASP A 110 -14.56 10.83 -10.28
C ASP A 110 -14.17 9.35 -10.42
N VAL A 111 -13.61 8.75 -9.38
CA VAL A 111 -13.24 7.32 -9.40
C VAL A 111 -14.48 6.46 -9.61
N VAL A 112 -15.59 6.76 -8.94
CA VAL A 112 -16.87 6.04 -9.14
C VAL A 112 -17.38 6.24 -10.57
N ASP A 113 -17.39 7.48 -11.06
CA ASP A 113 -17.97 7.81 -12.36
C ASP A 113 -17.10 7.34 -13.55
N LYS A 114 -15.75 7.29 -13.40
CA LYS A 114 -14.82 6.97 -14.49
C LYS A 114 -14.28 5.53 -14.45
N ILE A 115 -14.27 4.89 -13.26
CA ILE A 115 -13.61 3.58 -13.06
C ILE A 115 -14.59 2.49 -12.64
N TYR A 116 -15.66 2.79 -11.92
CA TYR A 116 -16.61 1.77 -11.51
C TYR A 116 -17.80 1.67 -12.48
N LYS A 117 -18.53 2.75 -12.68
CA LYS A 117 -19.76 2.74 -13.50
C LYS A 117 -19.53 2.30 -14.95
N PRO A 118 -18.50 2.79 -15.68
CA PRO A 118 -18.29 2.41 -17.08
C PRO A 118 -17.89 0.94 -17.27
N TYR A 119 -17.40 0.31 -16.20
CA TYR A 119 -16.89 -1.07 -16.20
C TYR A 119 -17.78 -2.03 -15.37
N ASP A 120 -19.04 -1.68 -15.13
CA ASP A 120 -19.99 -2.49 -14.36
C ASP A 120 -19.44 -2.95 -13.00
N ASN A 121 -18.62 -2.12 -12.35
CA ASN A 121 -17.88 -2.39 -11.11
C ASN A 121 -16.85 -3.56 -11.21
N LEU A 122 -16.55 -4.05 -12.40
CA LEU A 122 -15.51 -5.06 -12.62
C LEU A 122 -14.12 -4.47 -12.45
N VAL A 123 -13.18 -5.28 -12.00
CA VAL A 123 -11.78 -4.92 -11.88
C VAL A 123 -10.91 -5.95 -12.60
N LEU A 124 -10.00 -5.51 -13.46
CA LEU A 124 -8.98 -6.39 -14.02
C LEU A 124 -7.73 -6.36 -13.13
N ALA A 125 -7.55 -7.42 -12.35
CA ALA A 125 -6.42 -7.60 -11.45
C ALA A 125 -5.24 -8.23 -12.19
N VAL A 126 -4.05 -7.61 -12.08
CA VAL A 126 -2.80 -8.08 -12.66
C VAL A 126 -1.76 -8.24 -11.56
N THR A 127 -1.39 -9.48 -11.26
CA THR A 127 -0.33 -9.77 -10.29
C THR A 127 1.01 -9.86 -11.01
N LEU A 128 1.96 -9.03 -10.62
CA LEU A 128 3.31 -8.96 -11.19
C LEU A 128 4.26 -9.83 -10.38
N LYS A 129 4.84 -10.86 -11.00
CA LYS A 129 5.79 -11.76 -10.36
C LYS A 129 7.23 -11.34 -10.65
N ALA A 130 8.13 -11.68 -9.74
CA ALA A 130 9.55 -11.33 -9.86
C ALA A 130 10.24 -11.93 -11.10
N ASP A 131 9.72 -13.04 -11.64
CA ASP A 131 10.19 -13.67 -12.88
C ASP A 131 9.69 -12.99 -14.17
N GLY A 132 8.88 -11.93 -14.04
CA GLY A 132 8.28 -11.20 -15.16
C GLY A 132 6.97 -11.78 -15.66
N SER A 133 6.52 -12.91 -15.14
CA SER A 133 5.20 -13.43 -15.48
C SER A 133 4.08 -12.66 -14.76
N THR A 134 2.88 -12.70 -15.34
CA THR A 134 1.70 -12.02 -14.79
C THR A 134 0.56 -13.02 -14.60
N ASP A 135 -0.12 -12.94 -13.45
CA ASP A 135 -1.43 -13.58 -13.29
C ASP A 135 -2.51 -12.53 -13.47
N LYS A 136 -3.48 -12.83 -14.34
CA LYS A 136 -4.57 -11.90 -14.68
C LYS A 136 -5.92 -12.52 -14.34
N GLN A 137 -6.77 -11.74 -13.68
CA GLN A 137 -8.15 -12.16 -13.37
C GLN A 137 -9.12 -10.98 -13.32
N VAL A 138 -10.35 -11.22 -13.71
CA VAL A 138 -11.45 -10.29 -13.47
C VAL A 138 -12.02 -10.55 -12.07
N ILE A 139 -12.16 -9.51 -11.27
CA ILE A 139 -12.82 -9.51 -9.97
C ILE A 139 -14.23 -8.98 -10.18
N GLY A 140 -15.24 -9.79 -9.81
CA GLY A 140 -16.67 -9.48 -9.96
C GLY A 140 -17.42 -9.30 -8.64
N SER A 141 -16.69 -9.23 -7.51
CA SER A 141 -17.28 -9.16 -6.16
C SER A 141 -17.79 -7.78 -5.75
N LEU A 142 -17.52 -6.73 -6.54
CA LEU A 142 -17.94 -5.36 -6.21
C LEU A 142 -19.33 -5.10 -6.79
N ALA A 143 -20.34 -5.08 -5.91
CA ALA A 143 -21.74 -5.10 -6.34
C ALA A 143 -22.30 -3.73 -6.74
N GLU A 144 -21.90 -2.69 -6.04
CA GLU A 144 -22.26 -1.30 -6.32
C GLU A 144 -21.17 -0.34 -5.83
N ALA A 145 -21.13 0.85 -6.40
CA ALA A 145 -20.24 1.93 -5.98
C ALA A 145 -21.06 3.22 -5.77
N ILE A 146 -20.97 3.79 -4.57
CA ILE A 146 -21.78 4.92 -4.10
C ILE A 146 -20.85 6.08 -3.77
N LYS A 147 -21.24 7.29 -4.13
CA LYS A 147 -20.58 8.53 -3.71
C LYS A 147 -21.17 8.99 -2.38
N ALA A 148 -20.36 9.19 -1.37
CA ALA A 148 -20.81 9.67 -0.06
C ALA A 148 -21.12 11.18 -0.07
N GLN A 149 -22.04 11.58 -0.94
CA GLN A 149 -22.45 12.96 -1.12
C GLN A 149 -23.76 13.25 -0.39
N SER A 150 -23.68 13.82 0.82
CA SER A 150 -24.85 14.13 1.65
C SER A 150 -25.80 15.17 1.02
N ASN A 151 -25.33 15.95 0.06
CA ASN A 151 -26.12 16.91 -0.73
C ASN A 151 -26.77 16.30 -1.98
N VAL A 152 -26.53 15.02 -2.27
CA VAL A 152 -27.19 14.27 -3.38
C VAL A 152 -28.17 13.27 -2.75
N PRO A 153 -29.50 13.55 -2.77
CA PRO A 153 -30.46 12.77 -2.02
C PRO A 153 -30.49 11.26 -2.37
N GLU A 154 -30.29 10.92 -3.64
CA GLU A 154 -30.28 9.53 -4.10
C GLU A 154 -29.14 8.73 -3.46
N GLU A 155 -27.92 9.23 -3.55
CA GLU A 155 -26.71 8.61 -2.99
C GLU A 155 -26.80 8.54 -1.44
N TRP A 156 -27.24 9.63 -0.80
CA TRP A 156 -27.33 9.73 0.65
C TRP A 156 -28.42 8.84 1.24
N ASN A 157 -29.60 8.79 0.60
CA ASN A 157 -30.67 7.91 1.05
C ASN A 157 -30.30 6.45 0.89
N ARG A 158 -29.56 6.08 -0.17
CA ARG A 158 -29.05 4.72 -0.33
C ARG A 158 -28.11 4.33 0.81
N LEU A 159 -27.20 5.19 1.20
CA LEU A 159 -26.31 4.95 2.35
C LEU A 159 -27.08 4.81 3.66
N LYS A 160 -28.10 5.64 3.91
CA LYS A 160 -28.96 5.51 5.09
C LYS A 160 -29.70 4.19 5.09
N GLU A 161 -30.29 3.79 3.97
CA GLU A 161 -30.96 2.49 3.83
C GLU A 161 -30.02 1.34 4.22
N ILE A 162 -28.79 1.32 3.70
CA ILE A 162 -27.80 0.30 4.00
C ILE A 162 -27.44 0.28 5.50
N PHE A 163 -27.20 1.45 6.09
CA PHE A 163 -26.78 1.53 7.49
C PHE A 163 -27.91 1.24 8.48
N THR A 164 -29.16 1.42 8.09
CA THR A 164 -30.32 1.08 8.94
C THR A 164 -30.71 -0.40 8.84
N ASP A 165 -30.17 -1.15 7.87
CA ASP A 165 -30.39 -2.58 7.76
C ASP A 165 -29.71 -3.32 8.94
N PRO A 166 -30.45 -4.08 9.77
CA PRO A 166 -29.87 -4.88 10.85
C PRO A 166 -28.91 -5.96 10.35
N GLY A 167 -29.04 -6.41 9.09
CA GLY A 167 -28.20 -7.43 8.48
C GLY A 167 -26.78 -6.97 8.10
N LEU A 168 -26.50 -5.67 8.10
CA LEU A 168 -25.15 -5.15 7.87
C LEU A 168 -24.20 -5.60 8.98
N GLN A 169 -23.16 -6.36 8.63
CA GLN A 169 -22.25 -7.00 9.58
C GLN A 169 -20.99 -6.17 9.83
N MET A 170 -20.42 -5.57 8.78
CA MET A 170 -19.19 -4.79 8.88
C MET A 170 -19.10 -3.66 7.88
N ILE A 171 -18.41 -2.62 8.27
CA ILE A 171 -17.86 -1.62 7.36
C ILE A 171 -16.34 -1.62 7.48
N SER A 172 -15.63 -1.42 6.36
CA SER A 172 -14.18 -1.43 6.33
C SER A 172 -13.62 -0.25 5.55
N PHE A 173 -12.33 0.06 5.74
CA PHE A 173 -11.72 1.29 5.23
C PHE A 173 -10.35 1.04 4.62
N THR A 174 -10.09 1.65 3.46
CA THR A 174 -8.76 1.91 2.91
C THR A 174 -8.73 3.34 2.35
N ILE A 175 -8.64 4.31 3.26
CA ILE A 175 -8.72 5.76 2.98
C ILE A 175 -7.42 6.50 3.29
N THR A 176 -6.36 5.77 3.60
CA THR A 176 -5.06 6.23 4.10
C THR A 176 -5.13 6.88 5.49
N GLU A 177 -3.99 6.98 6.17
CA GLU A 177 -3.92 7.58 7.51
C GLU A 177 -4.49 9.00 7.57
N LYS A 178 -4.33 9.77 6.48
CA LYS A 178 -4.87 11.14 6.37
C LYS A 178 -6.39 11.20 6.41
N GLY A 179 -7.08 10.15 5.98
CA GLY A 179 -8.55 10.07 5.98
C GLY A 179 -9.16 10.05 7.40
N TYR A 180 -8.38 9.63 8.40
CA TYR A 180 -8.81 9.63 9.80
C TYR A 180 -8.54 10.94 10.52
N ALA A 181 -7.65 11.79 9.99
CA ALA A 181 -7.22 13.01 10.66
C ALA A 181 -8.33 14.06 10.71
N LEU A 182 -8.66 14.53 11.91
CA LEU A 182 -9.61 15.63 12.13
C LEU A 182 -8.92 16.96 12.33
N LYS A 183 -7.63 16.94 12.73
CA LYS A 183 -6.86 18.11 13.13
C LYS A 183 -5.52 18.16 12.41
N ASN A 184 -5.02 19.38 12.26
CA ASN A 184 -3.67 19.63 11.76
C ASN A 184 -2.60 19.40 12.86
N ALA A 185 -1.32 19.62 12.52
CA ALA A 185 -0.21 19.43 13.44
C ALA A 185 -0.25 20.36 14.69
N GLU A 186 -0.87 21.52 14.56
CA GLU A 186 -1.06 22.48 15.64
C GLU A 186 -2.25 22.15 16.56
N GLY A 187 -2.99 21.05 16.27
CA GLY A 187 -4.12 20.60 17.07
C GLY A 187 -5.46 21.29 16.75
N ASN A 188 -5.50 22.11 15.71
CA ASN A 188 -6.73 22.77 15.26
C ASN A 188 -7.50 21.87 14.29
N TYR A 189 -8.83 21.86 14.38
CA TYR A 189 -9.67 21.15 13.41
C TYR A 189 -9.42 21.70 12.00
N PHE A 190 -9.40 20.81 11.00
CA PHE A 190 -9.42 21.25 9.61
C PHE A 190 -10.72 22.04 9.35
N PRO A 191 -10.71 23.09 8.50
CA PRO A 191 -11.90 23.92 8.26
C PRO A 191 -13.14 23.13 7.82
N PHE A 192 -12.97 22.10 7.01
CA PHE A 192 -14.08 21.26 6.57
C PHE A 192 -14.62 20.36 7.68
N VAL A 193 -13.76 19.91 8.62
CA VAL A 193 -14.19 19.17 9.82
C VAL A 193 -14.92 20.09 10.80
N GLN A 194 -14.41 21.32 11.00
CA GLN A 194 -15.07 22.31 11.85
C GLN A 194 -16.47 22.65 11.32
N ALA A 195 -16.62 22.77 9.99
CA ALA A 195 -17.92 22.98 9.39
C ALA A 195 -18.90 21.84 9.69
N ASP A 196 -18.45 20.58 9.63
CA ASP A 196 -19.29 19.42 9.97
C ASP A 196 -19.63 19.37 11.47
N ILE A 197 -18.71 19.79 12.34
CA ILE A 197 -19.00 19.93 13.78
C ILE A 197 -20.08 20.99 14.01
N ASP A 198 -20.02 22.10 13.30
CA ASP A 198 -20.95 23.22 13.48
C ASP A 198 -22.33 22.95 12.88
N ASN A 199 -22.41 22.20 11.80
CA ASN A 199 -23.65 21.91 11.08
C ASN A 199 -24.37 20.62 11.54
N GLY A 200 -23.68 19.74 12.29
CA GLY A 200 -24.25 18.49 12.78
C GLY A 200 -24.36 17.38 11.71
N PRO A 201 -25.10 16.29 12.02
CA PRO A 201 -25.07 15.06 11.23
C PRO A 201 -25.91 15.08 9.93
N GLU A 202 -26.64 16.14 9.62
CA GLU A 202 -27.57 16.13 8.46
C GLU A 202 -26.87 16.20 7.10
N LYS A 203 -25.79 16.98 7.02
CA LYS A 203 -25.06 17.23 5.76
C LYS A 203 -23.54 17.14 5.94
N PRO A 204 -23.01 15.98 6.40
CA PRO A 204 -21.59 15.81 6.62
C PRO A 204 -20.83 15.80 5.30
N GLY A 205 -19.58 16.32 5.31
CA GLY A 205 -18.69 16.35 4.14
C GLY A 205 -17.39 15.58 4.36
N ALA A 206 -16.82 15.64 5.58
CA ALA A 206 -15.62 14.90 5.92
C ALA A 206 -15.90 13.39 6.09
N ALA A 207 -14.98 12.53 5.67
CA ALA A 207 -15.16 11.08 5.71
C ALA A 207 -15.60 10.57 7.09
N MET A 208 -14.96 11.00 8.18
CA MET A 208 -15.30 10.57 9.54
C MET A 208 -16.63 11.15 10.01
N ALA A 209 -17.02 12.34 9.57
CA ALA A 209 -18.34 12.90 9.84
C ALA A 209 -19.45 12.15 9.08
N VAL A 210 -19.21 11.78 7.82
CA VAL A 210 -20.11 10.92 7.02
C VAL A 210 -20.36 9.60 7.75
N VAL A 211 -19.30 8.91 8.17
CA VAL A 211 -19.42 7.62 8.88
C VAL A 211 -20.14 7.79 10.20
N CYS A 212 -19.80 8.82 10.98
CA CYS A 212 -20.46 9.12 12.27
C CYS A 212 -21.96 9.40 12.08
N ALA A 213 -22.34 10.15 11.03
CA ALA A 213 -23.74 10.43 10.70
C ALA A 213 -24.51 9.16 10.31
N LEU A 214 -23.90 8.28 9.52
CA LEU A 214 -24.51 7.00 9.14
C LEU A 214 -24.64 6.06 10.33
N LEU A 215 -23.68 6.05 11.26
CA LEU A 215 -23.79 5.33 12.54
C LEU A 215 -24.89 5.91 13.42
N PHE A 216 -25.13 7.22 13.36
CA PHE A 216 -26.24 7.85 14.05
C PHE A 216 -27.61 7.43 13.46
N GLU A 217 -27.73 7.29 12.14
CA GLU A 217 -28.92 6.70 11.50
C GLU A 217 -29.14 5.26 11.98
N ARG A 218 -28.07 4.44 12.04
CA ARG A 218 -28.14 3.07 12.56
C ARG A 218 -28.56 3.02 14.03
N PHE A 219 -28.05 3.92 14.85
CA PHE A 219 -28.45 4.07 16.24
C PHE A 219 -29.95 4.36 16.37
N LYS A 220 -30.48 5.31 15.58
CA LYS A 220 -31.91 5.65 15.56
C LYS A 220 -32.79 4.50 15.08
N ALA A 221 -32.29 3.67 14.17
CA ALA A 221 -33.01 2.55 13.60
C ALA A 221 -33.15 1.34 14.54
N GLY A 222 -32.48 1.34 15.69
CA GLY A 222 -32.62 0.25 16.68
C GLY A 222 -31.32 -0.17 17.35
N LYS A 223 -30.26 0.65 17.28
CA LYS A 223 -28.95 0.35 17.92
C LYS A 223 -28.35 -0.98 17.45
N HIS A 224 -28.50 -1.30 16.17
CA HIS A 224 -27.99 -2.55 15.62
C HIS A 224 -26.46 -2.61 15.70
N PRO A 225 -25.88 -3.74 16.16
CA PRO A 225 -24.43 -3.85 16.29
C PRO A 225 -23.72 -3.87 14.93
N LEU A 226 -22.44 -3.42 14.90
CA LEU A 226 -21.63 -3.32 13.69
C LEU A 226 -20.14 -3.37 14.03
N ALA A 227 -19.33 -3.99 13.19
CA ALA A 227 -17.88 -3.86 13.20
C ALA A 227 -17.42 -2.75 12.24
N VAL A 228 -16.53 -1.88 12.70
CA VAL A 228 -15.98 -0.73 11.97
C VAL A 228 -14.47 -0.92 11.87
N VAL A 229 -13.99 -1.43 10.72
CA VAL A 229 -12.66 -2.03 10.57
C VAL A 229 -11.75 -1.17 9.71
N SER A 230 -10.73 -0.56 10.26
CA SER A 230 -9.67 0.03 9.43
C SER A 230 -8.82 -1.09 8.82
N MET A 231 -8.61 -1.03 7.51
CA MET A 231 -7.68 -1.91 6.76
C MET A 231 -6.57 -1.05 6.11
N ASP A 232 -6.21 0.07 6.73
CA ASP A 232 -5.11 0.92 6.30
C ASP A 232 -3.79 0.52 6.96
N ASN A 233 -2.70 0.69 6.22
CA ASN A 233 -1.36 0.39 6.70
C ASN A 233 -0.83 1.55 7.57
N CYS A 234 -1.40 1.71 8.75
CA CYS A 234 -0.93 2.63 9.77
C CYS A 234 -1.04 2.00 11.16
N SER A 235 -0.13 2.39 12.04
CA SER A 235 -0.06 1.83 13.38
C SER A 235 -1.31 2.15 14.18
N HIS A 236 -1.82 1.14 14.93
CA HIS A 236 -3.01 1.23 15.75
C HIS A 236 -4.23 1.77 14.98
N ASN A 237 -4.42 1.28 13.78
CA ASN A 237 -5.41 1.82 12.85
C ASN A 237 -6.85 1.79 13.39
N GLY A 238 -7.25 0.74 14.11
CA GLY A 238 -8.56 0.64 14.75
C GLY A 238 -8.78 1.69 15.85
N GLU A 239 -7.74 2.00 16.64
CA GLU A 239 -7.78 3.06 17.65
C GLU A 239 -7.92 4.46 17.00
N LYS A 240 -7.15 4.72 15.92
CA LYS A 240 -7.27 5.98 15.18
C LYS A 240 -8.67 6.19 14.63
N LEU A 241 -9.25 5.17 14.02
CA LEU A 241 -10.61 5.20 13.50
C LEU A 241 -11.63 5.43 14.61
N GLN A 242 -11.54 4.69 15.72
CA GLN A 242 -12.41 4.85 16.89
C GLN A 242 -12.34 6.26 17.45
N ASN A 243 -11.12 6.78 17.68
CA ASN A 243 -10.90 8.12 18.22
C ASN A 243 -11.50 9.20 17.33
N SER A 244 -11.40 9.08 16.02
CA SER A 244 -11.94 10.06 15.07
C SER A 244 -13.47 10.07 15.09
N ILE A 245 -14.11 8.90 15.06
CA ILE A 245 -15.58 8.79 15.14
C ILE A 245 -16.11 9.28 16.49
N LEU A 246 -15.49 8.85 17.60
CA LEU A 246 -15.89 9.29 18.94
C LEU A 246 -15.69 10.80 19.14
N THR A 247 -14.64 11.38 18.56
CA THR A 247 -14.41 12.82 18.61
C THR A 247 -15.54 13.57 17.91
N MET A 248 -15.91 13.15 16.69
CA MET A 248 -17.06 13.75 15.99
C MET A 248 -18.35 13.64 16.77
N ALA A 249 -18.67 12.47 17.32
CA ALA A 249 -19.88 12.26 18.10
C ALA A 249 -19.92 13.13 19.37
N LYS A 250 -18.80 13.25 20.09
CA LYS A 250 -18.69 14.10 21.29
C LYS A 250 -18.81 15.58 20.97
N GLU A 251 -18.26 16.04 19.83
CA GLU A 251 -18.44 17.44 19.42
C GLU A 251 -19.91 17.72 19.05
N TRP A 252 -20.60 16.79 18.40
CA TRP A 252 -22.04 16.90 18.14
C TRP A 252 -22.90 16.82 19.40
N GLU A 253 -22.50 16.01 20.39
CA GLU A 253 -23.15 15.97 21.71
C GLU A 253 -23.04 17.33 22.42
N LYS A 254 -21.86 17.94 22.49
CA LYS A 254 -21.63 19.26 23.08
C LYS A 254 -22.51 20.36 22.45
N LYS A 255 -22.80 20.22 21.15
CA LYS A 255 -23.67 21.16 20.42
C LYS A 255 -25.15 20.80 20.48
N GLY A 256 -25.50 19.67 21.10
CA GLY A 256 -26.89 19.23 21.24
C GLY A 256 -27.49 18.56 20.01
N PHE A 257 -26.69 18.19 18.99
CA PHE A 257 -27.17 17.47 17.82
C PHE A 257 -27.46 16.00 18.10
N VAL A 258 -26.74 15.39 19.04
CA VAL A 258 -26.90 14.00 19.44
C VAL A 258 -26.92 13.89 20.96
N GLY A 259 -27.50 12.81 21.49
CA GLY A 259 -27.53 12.56 22.94
C GLY A 259 -26.32 11.73 23.40
N ALA A 260 -26.07 11.75 24.72
CA ALA A 260 -25.01 10.97 25.37
C ALA A 260 -25.17 9.45 25.15
N ASP A 261 -26.39 8.99 24.92
CA ASP A 261 -26.70 7.59 24.64
C ASP A 261 -26.17 7.12 23.27
N PHE A 262 -26.02 8.04 22.29
CA PHE A 262 -25.33 7.75 21.04
C PHE A 262 -23.83 7.57 21.26
N VAL A 263 -23.20 8.46 22.04
CA VAL A 263 -21.77 8.31 22.39
C VAL A 263 -21.52 7.02 23.17
N ALA A 264 -22.43 6.67 24.08
CA ALA A 264 -22.36 5.40 24.81
C ALA A 264 -22.48 4.19 23.87
N TYR A 265 -23.39 4.22 22.88
CA TYR A 265 -23.53 3.18 21.86
C TYR A 265 -22.24 2.98 21.05
N LEU A 266 -21.58 4.07 20.63
CA LEU A 266 -20.31 4.02 19.90
C LEU A 266 -19.14 3.53 20.77
N SER A 267 -19.24 3.67 22.09
CA SER A 267 -18.19 3.30 23.04
C SER A 267 -18.33 1.86 23.58
N ASP A 268 -19.48 1.23 23.37
CA ASP A 268 -19.72 -0.15 23.79
C ASP A 268 -19.29 -1.13 22.67
N GLU A 269 -18.17 -1.84 22.88
CA GLU A 269 -17.63 -2.80 21.92
C GLU A 269 -18.61 -3.96 21.55
N LYS A 270 -19.66 -4.18 22.36
CA LYS A 270 -20.72 -5.14 22.05
C LYS A 270 -21.74 -4.60 21.04
N GLN A 271 -21.76 -3.29 20.88
CA GLN A 271 -22.59 -2.58 19.91
C GLN A 271 -21.76 -2.19 18.68
N ILE A 272 -20.76 -1.34 18.89
CA ILE A 272 -19.84 -0.90 17.82
C ILE A 272 -18.43 -1.29 18.21
N SER A 273 -17.88 -2.27 17.49
CA SER A 273 -16.48 -2.65 17.65
C SER A 273 -15.60 -1.93 16.64
N PHE A 274 -14.33 -1.72 17.01
CA PHE A 274 -13.28 -1.17 16.14
C PHE A 274 -12.11 -2.14 16.08
N PRO A 275 -12.27 -3.26 15.37
CA PRO A 275 -11.20 -4.24 15.24
C PRO A 275 -9.92 -3.63 14.67
N TRP A 276 -8.78 -3.94 15.28
CA TRP A 276 -7.48 -3.56 14.75
C TRP A 276 -7.10 -4.50 13.62
N SER A 277 -6.31 -4.00 12.67
CA SER A 277 -5.80 -4.84 11.59
C SER A 277 -4.35 -4.50 11.24
N MET A 278 -3.66 -5.46 10.62
CA MET A 278 -2.42 -5.24 9.90
C MET A 278 -2.61 -5.71 8.48
N ILE A 279 -2.37 -4.82 7.54
CA ILE A 279 -2.42 -5.10 6.11
C ILE A 279 -1.03 -4.94 5.49
N ASP A 280 -0.70 -5.81 4.56
CA ASP A 280 0.54 -5.72 3.80
C ASP A 280 0.31 -6.19 2.37
N LYS A 281 0.32 -5.26 1.43
CA LYS A 281 0.26 -5.45 -0.01
C LYS A 281 0.72 -4.19 -0.72
N ILE A 282 1.57 -4.32 -1.71
CA ILE A 282 2.01 -3.20 -2.54
C ILE A 282 1.18 -3.15 -3.82
N THR A 283 0.53 -2.02 -4.03
CA THR A 283 -0.26 -1.70 -5.24
C THR A 283 0.26 -0.41 -5.85
N PRO A 284 1.26 -0.47 -6.72
CA PRO A 284 1.81 0.73 -7.34
C PRO A 284 0.79 1.40 -8.27
N ARG A 285 1.14 2.58 -8.77
CA ARG A 285 0.35 3.25 -9.82
C ARG A 285 0.18 2.33 -11.03
N PRO A 286 -0.90 2.49 -11.81
CA PRO A 286 -1.05 1.77 -13.08
C PRO A 286 0.22 1.89 -13.92
N ALA A 287 0.79 0.74 -14.30
CA ALA A 287 2.02 0.69 -15.08
C ALA A 287 1.72 0.71 -16.58
N ASP A 288 2.41 1.56 -17.34
CA ASP A 288 2.25 1.65 -18.79
C ASP A 288 2.57 0.32 -19.51
N SER A 289 3.51 -0.46 -18.97
CA SER A 289 3.85 -1.78 -19.50
C SER A 289 2.68 -2.74 -19.39
N VAL A 290 1.96 -2.72 -18.27
CA VAL A 290 0.76 -3.54 -18.03
C VAL A 290 -0.38 -3.08 -18.94
N CYS A 291 -0.60 -1.78 -19.08
CA CYS A 291 -1.59 -1.23 -20.01
C CYS A 291 -1.35 -1.75 -21.43
N LYS A 292 -0.12 -1.61 -21.95
CA LYS A 292 0.27 -2.08 -23.27
C LYS A 292 0.16 -3.61 -23.45
N GLU A 293 0.45 -4.38 -22.40
CA GLU A 293 0.27 -5.84 -22.41
C GLU A 293 -1.21 -6.20 -22.58
N LEU A 294 -2.10 -5.54 -21.82
CA LEU A 294 -3.54 -5.75 -21.89
C LEU A 294 -4.13 -5.32 -23.24
N GLU A 295 -3.73 -4.16 -23.77
CA GLU A 295 -4.13 -3.69 -25.10
C GLU A 295 -3.70 -4.66 -26.19
N LYS A 296 -2.46 -5.16 -26.12
CA LYS A 296 -1.94 -6.16 -27.05
C LYS A 296 -2.72 -7.48 -26.96
N ALA A 297 -3.21 -7.83 -25.78
CA ALA A 297 -4.06 -9.00 -25.58
C ALA A 297 -5.51 -8.78 -26.09
N GLY A 298 -5.87 -7.55 -26.51
CA GLY A 298 -7.17 -7.21 -27.06
C GLY A 298 -8.16 -6.58 -26.07
N VAL A 299 -7.70 -6.19 -24.87
CA VAL A 299 -8.57 -5.51 -23.90
C VAL A 299 -8.72 -4.04 -24.29
N GLU A 300 -9.95 -3.62 -24.51
CA GLU A 300 -10.28 -2.26 -24.94
C GLU A 300 -10.57 -1.33 -23.75
N ASP A 301 -10.43 -0.02 -24.00
CA ASP A 301 -10.81 1.05 -23.07
C ASP A 301 -10.13 0.95 -21.69
N ILE A 302 -8.90 0.41 -21.65
CA ILE A 302 -8.18 0.07 -20.40
C ILE A 302 -7.21 1.17 -19.94
N ALA A 303 -7.05 2.23 -20.71
CA ALA A 303 -6.08 3.29 -20.43
C ALA A 303 -6.31 3.99 -19.08
N PRO A 304 -5.23 4.36 -18.38
CA PRO A 304 -5.33 5.14 -17.15
C PRO A 304 -5.98 6.51 -17.39
N VAL A 305 -6.68 7.00 -16.37
CA VAL A 305 -7.30 8.33 -16.35
C VAL A 305 -6.75 9.16 -15.18
N ILE A 306 -6.80 10.48 -15.33
CA ILE A 306 -6.53 11.42 -14.25
C ILE A 306 -7.85 12.05 -13.82
N THR A 307 -8.14 11.99 -12.52
CA THR A 307 -9.35 12.57 -11.94
C THR A 307 -9.19 14.07 -11.70
N SER A 308 -10.29 14.74 -11.36
CA SER A 308 -10.29 16.15 -10.93
C SER A 308 -9.45 16.37 -9.66
N LYS A 309 -9.32 15.35 -8.81
CA LYS A 309 -8.46 15.36 -7.62
C LYS A 309 -7.01 14.94 -7.91
N LYS A 310 -6.64 14.79 -9.19
CA LYS A 310 -5.32 14.38 -9.66
C LYS A 310 -4.93 12.94 -9.27
N THR A 311 -5.91 12.08 -9.00
CA THR A 311 -5.67 10.65 -8.84
C THR A 311 -5.39 10.03 -10.21
N TYR A 312 -4.26 9.32 -10.35
CA TYR A 312 -3.92 8.53 -11.53
C TYR A 312 -4.37 7.09 -11.30
N ILE A 313 -5.36 6.62 -12.04
CA ILE A 313 -6.05 5.35 -11.82
C ILE A 313 -6.48 4.73 -13.17
N ALA A 314 -6.60 3.41 -13.22
CA ALA A 314 -7.00 2.66 -14.42
C ALA A 314 -8.11 1.66 -14.11
N PRO A 315 -8.84 1.13 -15.10
CA PRO A 315 -9.78 0.02 -14.92
C PRO A 315 -9.09 -1.27 -14.45
N PHE A 316 -7.80 -1.43 -14.73
CA PHE A 316 -6.96 -2.50 -14.17
C PHE A 316 -6.25 -2.04 -12.90
N VAL A 317 -5.80 -3.02 -12.10
CA VAL A 317 -4.92 -2.80 -10.95
C VAL A 317 -3.75 -3.77 -11.04
N ASN A 318 -2.52 -3.25 -11.02
CA ASN A 318 -1.32 -4.07 -10.89
C ASN A 318 -0.82 -4.09 -9.45
N ALA A 319 -0.37 -5.24 -8.98
CA ALA A 319 0.12 -5.45 -7.62
C ALA A 319 1.16 -6.56 -7.53
N GLU A 320 1.90 -6.61 -6.43
CA GLU A 320 2.76 -7.76 -6.10
C GLU A 320 1.94 -9.03 -5.80
N GLY A 321 2.61 -10.21 -5.80
CA GLY A 321 1.99 -11.47 -5.39
C GLY A 321 1.68 -11.56 -3.91
N PRO A 322 2.67 -11.35 -3.02
CA PRO A 322 2.50 -11.46 -1.57
C PRO A 322 1.42 -10.52 -1.03
N GLN A 323 0.65 -11.02 -0.06
CA GLN A 323 -0.38 -10.25 0.62
C GLN A 323 -0.69 -10.84 1.99
N TYR A 324 -0.83 -9.97 2.98
CA TYR A 324 -1.16 -10.35 4.35
C TYR A 324 -2.24 -9.42 4.89
N LEU A 325 -3.25 -10.00 5.52
CA LEU A 325 -4.27 -9.29 6.28
C LEU A 325 -4.52 -10.05 7.57
N VAL A 326 -4.30 -9.38 8.69
CA VAL A 326 -4.56 -9.89 10.03
C VAL A 326 -5.56 -8.96 10.68
N ILE A 327 -6.64 -9.50 11.24
CA ILE A 327 -7.74 -8.70 11.82
C ILE A 327 -8.08 -9.24 13.20
N GLU A 328 -8.30 -8.33 14.15
CA GLU A 328 -8.87 -8.66 15.46
C GLU A 328 -10.29 -9.21 15.28
N ASP A 329 -10.55 -10.41 15.79
CA ASP A 329 -11.85 -11.09 15.63
C ASP A 329 -12.90 -10.62 16.64
N LYS A 330 -13.34 -9.36 16.47
CA LYS A 330 -14.40 -8.71 17.26
C LYS A 330 -15.51 -8.18 16.35
N PHE A 331 -16.48 -9.02 16.06
CA PHE A 331 -17.57 -8.72 15.13
C PHE A 331 -18.93 -8.97 15.80
N PRO A 332 -19.52 -7.96 16.47
CA PRO A 332 -20.72 -8.13 17.28
C PRO A 332 -21.98 -8.51 16.48
N ASN A 333 -21.97 -8.31 15.16
CA ASN A 333 -23.07 -8.71 14.26
C ASN A 333 -22.67 -9.85 13.29
N GLY A 334 -21.62 -10.62 13.63
CA GLY A 334 -21.05 -11.60 12.71
C GLY A 334 -20.22 -10.96 11.59
N ARG A 335 -19.63 -11.77 10.75
CA ARG A 335 -18.79 -11.38 9.62
C ARG A 335 -18.76 -12.44 8.53
N PRO A 336 -18.35 -12.12 7.29
CA PRO A 336 -17.94 -13.12 6.31
C PRO A 336 -16.82 -14.02 6.84
N ALA A 337 -16.72 -15.24 6.33
CA ALA A 337 -15.70 -16.22 6.72
C ALA A 337 -14.33 -15.87 6.12
N LEU A 338 -13.76 -14.70 6.49
CA LEU A 338 -12.57 -14.11 5.91
C LEU A 338 -11.34 -15.04 5.98
N GLU A 339 -11.27 -15.89 7.01
CA GLU A 339 -10.23 -16.90 7.17
C GLU A 339 -10.20 -17.92 6.03
N LYS A 340 -11.33 -18.18 5.38
CA LYS A 340 -11.41 -19.06 4.20
C LYS A 340 -10.73 -18.44 2.97
N ALA A 341 -10.61 -17.12 2.94
CA ALA A 341 -9.86 -16.41 1.90
C ALA A 341 -8.39 -16.14 2.27
N GLY A 342 -7.92 -16.64 3.42
CA GLY A 342 -6.54 -16.50 3.87
C GLY A 342 -6.28 -15.28 4.75
N VAL A 343 -7.31 -14.65 5.32
CA VAL A 343 -7.17 -13.62 6.34
C VAL A 343 -6.93 -14.28 7.70
N TYR A 344 -5.98 -13.77 8.46
CA TYR A 344 -5.71 -14.25 9.82
C TYR A 344 -6.64 -13.53 10.80
N MET A 345 -7.56 -14.28 11.40
CA MET A 345 -8.47 -13.78 12.44
C MET A 345 -7.89 -14.14 13.82
N THR A 346 -7.67 -13.14 14.67
CA THR A 346 -6.95 -13.33 15.94
C THR A 346 -7.35 -12.29 16.99
N ASP A 347 -6.63 -12.20 18.10
CA ASP A 347 -6.77 -11.15 19.10
C ASP A 347 -5.93 -9.89 18.77
N ARG A 348 -6.24 -8.78 19.44
CA ARG A 348 -5.58 -7.48 19.26
C ARG A 348 -4.08 -7.52 19.54
N ASP A 349 -3.65 -8.25 20.58
CA ASP A 349 -2.24 -8.37 20.95
C ASP A 349 -1.44 -9.05 19.83
N THR A 350 -2.01 -10.09 19.24
CA THR A 350 -1.40 -10.80 18.10
C THR A 350 -1.35 -9.91 16.85
N VAL A 351 -2.38 -9.11 16.55
CA VAL A 351 -2.33 -8.09 15.47
C VAL A 351 -1.13 -7.15 15.68
N ASN A 352 -0.96 -6.63 16.90
CA ASN A 352 0.16 -5.75 17.25
C ASN A 352 1.51 -6.46 17.11
N LYS A 353 1.61 -7.73 17.50
CA LYS A 353 2.84 -8.49 17.33
C LYS A 353 3.21 -8.69 15.86
N VAL A 354 2.23 -8.91 14.98
CA VAL A 354 2.48 -8.99 13.53
C VAL A 354 2.95 -7.66 12.97
N GLU A 355 2.29 -6.57 13.34
CA GLU A 355 2.74 -5.23 12.94
C GLU A 355 4.17 -4.96 13.44
N ARG A 356 4.44 -5.24 14.72
CA ARG A 356 5.77 -5.05 15.31
C ARG A 356 6.84 -5.88 14.59
N MET A 357 6.59 -7.16 14.34
CA MET A 357 7.47 -8.05 13.58
C MET A 357 7.87 -7.43 12.23
N LYS A 358 6.88 -6.97 11.47
CA LYS A 358 7.08 -6.35 10.15
C LYS A 358 7.88 -5.06 10.24
N VAL A 359 7.49 -4.16 11.15
CA VAL A 359 8.00 -2.78 11.20
C VAL A 359 9.38 -2.72 11.85
N THR A 360 9.66 -3.55 12.88
CA THR A 360 10.91 -3.47 13.63
C THR A 360 11.98 -4.44 13.15
N THR A 361 11.62 -5.46 12.35
CA THR A 361 12.56 -6.54 12.02
C THR A 361 12.52 -6.97 10.56
N CYS A 362 11.35 -7.41 10.06
CA CYS A 362 11.32 -8.24 8.85
C CYS A 362 11.21 -7.48 7.52
N LEU A 363 10.75 -6.23 7.52
CA LEU A 363 10.58 -5.46 6.28
C LEU A 363 11.19 -4.05 6.37
N ASN A 364 10.68 -3.23 7.30
CA ASN A 364 10.99 -1.80 7.26
C ASN A 364 12.46 -1.45 7.56
N PRO A 365 13.19 -2.14 8.47
CA PRO A 365 14.61 -1.90 8.66
C PRO A 365 15.43 -2.17 7.40
N LEU A 366 15.10 -3.23 6.65
CA LEU A 366 15.77 -3.63 5.42
C LEU A 366 15.59 -2.56 4.33
N HIS A 367 14.36 -2.10 4.13
CA HIS A 367 14.06 -1.01 3.21
C HIS A 367 14.78 0.29 3.58
N THR A 368 14.93 0.60 4.87
CA THR A 368 15.62 1.81 5.30
C THR A 368 17.12 1.75 5.01
N ALA A 369 17.76 0.61 5.26
CA ALA A 369 19.18 0.42 4.93
C ALA A 369 19.42 0.57 3.42
N LEU A 370 18.60 -0.08 2.60
CA LEU A 370 18.67 0.05 1.15
C LEU A 370 18.45 1.52 0.73
N ALA A 371 17.40 2.18 1.25
CA ALA A 371 17.08 3.55 0.86
C ALA A 371 18.22 4.54 1.11
N VAL A 372 18.87 4.48 2.27
CA VAL A 372 19.95 5.42 2.59
C VAL A 372 21.20 5.14 1.77
N TYR A 373 21.61 3.87 1.66
CA TYR A 373 22.76 3.51 0.84
C TYR A 373 22.47 3.64 -0.65
N GLY A 374 21.24 3.33 -1.08
CA GLY A 374 20.82 3.53 -2.46
C GLY A 374 20.94 4.98 -2.91
N CYS A 375 20.50 5.94 -2.11
CA CYS A 375 20.69 7.37 -2.39
C CYS A 375 22.18 7.74 -2.45
N VAL A 376 22.99 7.27 -1.49
CA VAL A 376 24.43 7.59 -1.43
C VAL A 376 25.19 6.95 -2.58
N LEU A 377 24.83 5.76 -3.02
CA LEU A 377 25.45 5.03 -4.13
C LEU A 377 24.86 5.35 -5.51
N GLY A 378 23.87 6.25 -5.59
CA GLY A 378 23.29 6.69 -6.86
C GLY A 378 22.26 5.74 -7.49
N TYR A 379 21.70 4.80 -6.73
CA TYR A 379 20.62 3.94 -7.20
C TYR A 379 19.30 4.70 -7.35
N THR A 380 18.47 4.24 -8.29
CA THR A 380 17.14 4.79 -8.55
C THR A 380 16.02 3.78 -8.35
N LEU A 381 16.35 2.49 -8.21
CA LEU A 381 15.40 1.41 -7.96
C LEU A 381 15.93 0.49 -6.86
N ILE A 382 15.10 0.20 -5.88
CA ILE A 382 15.41 -0.75 -4.78
C ILE A 382 15.71 -2.16 -5.31
N ALA A 383 15.02 -2.60 -6.36
CA ALA A 383 15.26 -3.91 -6.95
C ALA A 383 16.67 -4.05 -7.56
N ASP A 384 17.26 -2.96 -8.02
CA ASP A 384 18.63 -2.97 -8.55
C ASP A 384 19.67 -3.04 -7.43
N GLU A 385 19.38 -2.47 -6.26
CA GLU A 385 20.22 -2.59 -5.07
C GLU A 385 20.33 -4.04 -4.59
N MET A 386 19.29 -4.85 -4.78
CA MET A 386 19.32 -6.28 -4.42
C MET A 386 20.22 -7.12 -5.34
N LYS A 387 20.65 -6.59 -6.48
CA LYS A 387 21.66 -7.19 -7.36
C LYS A 387 23.08 -6.86 -6.91
N ASP A 388 23.24 -5.87 -6.05
CA ASP A 388 24.49 -5.47 -5.43
C ASP A 388 24.84 -6.43 -4.30
N GLN A 389 26.02 -7.04 -4.36
CA GLN A 389 26.41 -8.10 -3.42
C GLN A 389 26.49 -7.60 -1.98
N GLU A 390 27.04 -6.43 -1.75
CA GLU A 390 27.22 -5.86 -0.42
C GLU A 390 25.88 -5.41 0.18
N LEU A 391 25.01 -4.77 -0.60
CA LEU A 391 23.69 -4.35 -0.14
C LEU A 391 22.76 -5.54 0.11
N ASN A 392 22.80 -6.56 -0.75
CA ASN A 392 22.08 -7.81 -0.53
C ASN A 392 22.52 -8.47 0.78
N LYS A 393 23.84 -8.55 1.02
CA LYS A 393 24.37 -9.11 2.26
C LYS A 393 23.99 -8.27 3.49
N LEU A 394 23.99 -6.95 3.37
CA LEU A 394 23.57 -6.03 4.44
C LEU A 394 22.15 -6.33 4.93
N VAL A 395 21.20 -6.52 4.02
CA VAL A 395 19.82 -6.82 4.43
C VAL A 395 19.70 -8.23 5.05
N HIS A 396 20.50 -9.20 4.59
CA HIS A 396 20.58 -10.52 5.21
C HIS A 396 21.16 -10.46 6.64
N GLU A 397 22.13 -9.59 6.89
CA GLU A 397 22.67 -9.39 8.23
C GLU A 397 21.67 -8.65 9.14
N ILE A 398 21.01 -7.59 8.66
CA ILE A 398 20.05 -6.81 9.48
C ILE A 398 18.84 -7.67 9.89
N GLY A 399 18.18 -8.34 8.98
CA GLY A 399 16.96 -9.09 9.27
C GLY A 399 17.24 -10.46 9.87
N PRO A 400 17.71 -11.44 9.07
CA PRO A 400 17.94 -12.82 9.50
C PRO A 400 18.96 -12.99 10.63
N VAL A 401 20.03 -12.20 10.67
CA VAL A 401 21.12 -12.39 11.65
C VAL A 401 20.94 -11.52 12.89
N GLU A 402 20.76 -10.23 12.74
CA GLU A 402 20.67 -9.29 13.87
C GLU A 402 19.24 -9.12 14.40
N GLY A 403 18.24 -9.11 13.53
CA GLY A 403 16.85 -8.92 13.92
C GLY A 403 16.21 -10.16 14.53
N MET A 404 16.37 -11.34 13.91
CA MET A 404 15.71 -12.59 14.33
C MET A 404 15.94 -12.97 15.79
N PRO A 405 17.14 -12.84 16.40
CA PRO A 405 17.35 -13.22 17.80
C PRO A 405 16.45 -12.50 18.81
N VAL A 406 15.89 -11.35 18.44
CA VAL A 406 15.05 -10.51 19.31
C VAL A 406 13.71 -10.14 18.65
N VAL A 407 13.34 -10.83 17.58
CA VAL A 407 12.09 -10.58 16.86
C VAL A 407 10.87 -10.83 17.75
N THR A 408 9.85 -10.02 17.57
CA THR A 408 8.53 -10.32 18.14
C THR A 408 7.85 -11.41 17.30
N ASP A 409 7.73 -12.61 17.84
CA ASP A 409 7.02 -13.71 17.17
C ASP A 409 5.52 -13.63 17.47
N PRO A 410 4.67 -13.43 16.43
CA PRO A 410 3.22 -13.38 16.61
C PRO A 410 2.57 -14.77 16.75
N GLY A 411 3.28 -15.86 16.48
CA GLY A 411 2.79 -17.23 16.57
C GLY A 411 1.85 -17.69 15.44
N ILE A 412 1.33 -16.77 14.62
CA ILE A 412 0.42 -17.06 13.49
C ILE A 412 1.09 -16.89 12.12
N LEU A 413 2.18 -16.16 12.07
CA LEU A 413 3.04 -15.96 10.91
C LEU A 413 4.47 -16.24 11.35
N SER A 414 5.20 -17.04 10.58
CA SER A 414 6.62 -17.30 10.83
C SER A 414 7.44 -16.05 10.49
N PRO A 415 8.13 -15.42 11.46
CA PRO A 415 9.00 -14.27 11.15
C PRO A 415 10.10 -14.62 10.16
N LYS A 416 10.62 -15.86 10.24
CA LYS A 416 11.64 -16.34 9.31
C LYS A 416 11.11 -16.42 7.89
N ASP A 417 9.95 -17.07 7.67
CA ASP A 417 9.39 -17.22 6.32
C ASP A 417 9.00 -15.84 5.75
N PHE A 418 8.52 -14.93 6.60
CA PHE A 418 8.18 -13.58 6.21
C PHE A 418 9.42 -12.79 5.74
N VAL A 419 10.53 -12.81 6.51
CA VAL A 419 11.76 -12.10 6.11
C VAL A 419 12.40 -12.74 4.89
N ASP A 420 12.37 -14.07 4.77
CA ASP A 420 12.87 -14.79 3.59
C ASP A 420 12.07 -14.38 2.32
N GLU A 421 10.74 -14.27 2.41
CA GLU A 421 9.90 -13.77 1.30
C GLU A 421 10.22 -12.31 0.96
N VAL A 422 10.39 -11.46 1.97
CA VAL A 422 10.75 -10.05 1.78
C VAL A 422 12.06 -9.92 1.00
N ILE A 423 13.10 -10.63 1.42
CA ILE A 423 14.44 -10.50 0.83
C ILE A 423 14.52 -11.16 -0.55
N ASN A 424 13.87 -12.32 -0.74
CA ASN A 424 14.07 -13.12 -1.95
C ASN A 424 12.99 -12.91 -3.03
N VAL A 425 11.82 -12.36 -2.67
CA VAL A 425 10.68 -12.23 -3.59
C VAL A 425 10.23 -10.77 -3.73
N ARG A 426 10.05 -10.05 -2.62
CA ARG A 426 9.39 -8.73 -2.65
C ARG A 426 10.35 -7.62 -3.04
N ILE A 427 11.45 -7.45 -2.30
CA ILE A 427 12.42 -6.36 -2.55
C ILE A 427 13.09 -6.50 -3.93
N PRO A 428 13.50 -7.70 -4.39
CA PRO A 428 14.13 -7.86 -5.70
C PRO A 428 13.18 -7.73 -6.89
N ASN A 429 11.87 -7.59 -6.68
CA ASN A 429 10.89 -7.56 -7.76
C ASN A 429 11.02 -6.27 -8.60
N PRO A 430 11.54 -6.33 -9.84
CA PRO A 430 11.77 -5.15 -10.67
C PRO A 430 10.48 -4.50 -11.19
N PHE A 431 9.35 -5.20 -11.08
CA PHE A 431 8.03 -4.71 -11.49
C PHE A 431 7.33 -3.92 -10.37
N MET A 432 7.96 -3.85 -9.17
CA MET A 432 7.57 -2.96 -8.09
C MET A 432 8.53 -1.75 -8.09
N PRO A 433 8.24 -0.69 -8.86
CA PRO A 433 9.18 0.42 -9.07
C PRO A 433 9.23 1.33 -7.83
N ASP A 434 9.88 0.84 -6.78
CA ASP A 434 10.14 1.63 -5.58
C ASP A 434 11.53 2.25 -5.62
N THR A 435 11.62 3.51 -5.20
CA THR A 435 12.87 4.29 -5.26
C THR A 435 13.45 4.50 -3.87
N PRO A 436 14.79 4.46 -3.72
CA PRO A 436 15.43 4.78 -2.44
C PRO A 436 15.04 6.17 -1.92
N GLN A 437 14.90 7.17 -2.81
CA GLN A 437 14.51 8.53 -2.46
C GLN A 437 13.12 8.59 -1.81
N ARG A 438 12.14 7.82 -2.31
CA ARG A 438 10.80 7.76 -1.73
C ARG A 438 10.80 7.11 -0.34
N ILE A 439 11.56 6.05 -0.16
CA ILE A 439 11.64 5.32 1.12
C ILE A 439 12.40 6.13 2.17
N ALA A 440 13.43 6.90 1.78
CA ALA A 440 14.23 7.74 2.65
C ALA A 440 13.47 8.98 3.20
N THR A 441 12.25 9.27 2.71
CA THR A 441 11.40 10.32 3.29
C THR A 441 11.16 10.07 4.78
N ASP A 442 11.25 11.12 5.60
CA ASP A 442 10.99 11.10 7.05
C ASP A 442 11.82 10.05 7.82
N THR A 443 13.07 9.79 7.43
CA THR A 443 13.91 8.77 8.07
C THR A 443 14.17 9.08 9.55
N SER A 444 14.33 10.35 9.95
CA SER A 444 14.49 10.75 11.36
C SER A 444 13.33 10.29 12.25
N GLN A 445 12.13 10.20 11.69
CA GLN A 445 10.92 9.76 12.40
C GLN A 445 10.76 8.23 12.40
N LYS A 446 11.60 7.52 11.67
CA LYS A 446 11.47 6.08 11.39
C LYS A 446 12.56 5.24 12.02
N VAL A 447 13.79 5.75 12.15
CA VAL A 447 14.94 4.95 12.65
C VAL A 447 14.74 4.46 14.07
N GLY A 448 14.00 5.17 14.91
CA GLY A 448 13.67 4.75 16.27
C GLY A 448 12.87 3.45 16.30
N ILE A 449 11.78 3.37 15.54
CA ILE A 449 10.97 2.16 15.48
C ILE A 449 11.63 1.05 14.64
N ARG A 450 12.43 1.41 13.62
CA ARG A 450 13.03 0.43 12.70
C ARG A 450 14.32 -0.19 13.22
N TYR A 451 15.15 0.58 13.93
CA TYR A 451 16.42 0.11 14.51
C TYR A 451 16.44 0.20 16.02
N GLY A 452 15.94 1.31 16.59
CA GLY A 452 15.96 1.54 18.02
C GLY A 452 15.23 0.47 18.83
N GLU A 453 14.12 -0.07 18.33
CA GLU A 453 13.38 -1.16 19.00
C GLU A 453 14.20 -2.45 19.06
N THR A 454 14.90 -2.82 17.98
CA THR A 454 15.84 -3.96 17.99
C THR A 454 17.01 -3.71 18.92
N ILE A 455 17.59 -2.52 18.92
CA ILE A 455 18.68 -2.12 19.82
C ILE A 455 18.24 -2.23 21.29
N LYS A 456 17.06 -1.69 21.63
CA LYS A 456 16.47 -1.81 23.00
C LYS A 456 16.29 -3.28 23.40
N SER A 457 15.84 -4.11 22.48
CA SER A 457 15.65 -5.54 22.72
C SER A 457 16.98 -6.25 22.98
N TYR A 458 18.08 -5.85 22.30
CA TYR A 458 19.43 -6.35 22.59
C TYR A 458 19.91 -5.90 23.96
N VAL A 459 19.75 -4.63 24.31
CA VAL A 459 20.13 -4.12 25.65
C VAL A 459 19.35 -4.87 26.72
N ALA A 460 18.05 -5.07 26.55
CA ALA A 460 17.22 -5.80 27.51
C ALA A 460 17.63 -7.27 27.65
N LYS A 461 18.01 -7.93 26.55
CA LYS A 461 18.34 -9.37 26.55
C LYS A 461 19.80 -9.67 26.91
N TYR A 462 20.74 -8.82 26.51
CA TYR A 462 22.17 -9.09 26.59
C TYR A 462 22.95 -8.06 27.42
N GLY A 463 22.32 -6.97 27.88
CA GLY A 463 22.93 -5.88 28.65
C GLY A 463 23.48 -4.75 27.79
N ASP A 464 23.84 -5.01 26.55
CA ASP A 464 24.24 -4.00 25.55
C ASP A 464 23.92 -4.47 24.12
N ALA A 465 24.19 -3.61 23.14
CA ALA A 465 24.00 -3.90 21.72
C ALA A 465 25.31 -4.08 20.92
N LYS A 466 26.45 -4.25 21.59
CA LYS A 466 27.79 -4.31 20.96
C LYS A 466 27.97 -5.38 19.91
N LYS A 467 27.16 -6.47 19.99
CA LYS A 467 27.15 -7.56 19.01
C LYS A 467 26.64 -7.14 17.64
N LEU A 468 25.85 -6.07 17.56
CA LEU A 468 25.34 -5.57 16.30
C LEU A 468 26.46 -4.95 15.46
N THR A 469 26.39 -5.17 14.15
CA THR A 469 27.31 -4.61 13.16
C THR A 469 26.56 -3.99 11.99
N ALA A 470 25.59 -4.70 11.41
CA ALA A 470 24.86 -4.25 10.23
C ALA A 470 23.87 -3.11 10.56
N ILE A 471 23.19 -3.16 11.71
CA ILE A 471 22.33 -2.07 12.17
C ILE A 471 23.16 -0.80 12.48
N PRO A 472 24.27 -0.85 13.26
CA PRO A 472 25.18 0.28 13.40
C PRO A 472 25.67 0.83 12.07
N LEU A 473 26.04 -0.03 11.11
CA LEU A 473 26.47 0.37 9.78
C LEU A 473 25.35 1.11 9.01
N ALA A 474 24.11 0.60 9.06
CA ALA A 474 22.96 1.28 8.44
C ALA A 474 22.69 2.66 9.07
N ILE A 475 22.92 2.82 10.38
CA ILE A 475 22.83 4.13 11.06
C ILE A 475 23.99 5.05 10.63
N ALA A 476 25.21 4.55 10.51
CA ALA A 476 26.35 5.31 9.96
C ALA A 476 26.06 5.78 8.53
N GLY A 477 25.52 4.87 7.69
CA GLY A 477 25.06 5.20 6.34
C GLY A 477 23.98 6.28 6.30
N TRP A 478 23.05 6.29 7.27
CA TRP A 478 22.07 7.39 7.38
C TRP A 478 22.75 8.71 7.74
N CYS A 479 23.70 8.72 8.68
CA CYS A 479 24.50 9.91 8.97
C CYS A 479 25.28 10.38 7.73
N ARG A 480 25.83 9.45 6.96
CA ARG A 480 26.53 9.75 5.70
C ARG A 480 25.58 10.33 4.64
N TYR A 481 24.34 9.81 4.53
CA TYR A 481 23.29 10.35 3.67
C TYR A 481 22.97 11.82 3.99
N LEU A 482 23.00 12.21 5.26
CA LEU A 482 22.72 13.60 5.69
C LEU A 482 23.68 14.64 5.12
N LEU A 483 24.86 14.24 4.65
CA LEU A 483 25.77 15.16 3.96
C LEU A 483 25.26 15.62 2.59
N GLY A 484 24.30 14.89 1.98
CA GLY A 484 23.77 15.22 0.65
C GLY A 484 24.77 15.07 -0.49
N VAL A 485 25.77 14.19 -0.32
CA VAL A 485 26.84 13.93 -1.30
C VAL A 485 26.93 12.42 -1.53
N GLN A 486 26.91 11.98 -2.79
CA GLN A 486 27.08 10.57 -3.18
C GLN A 486 28.48 10.06 -2.90
N ASP A 487 28.69 8.76 -3.05
CA ASP A 487 29.98 8.11 -2.80
C ASP A 487 31.06 8.51 -3.83
N ASP A 488 30.67 8.97 -5.02
CA ASP A 488 31.55 9.53 -6.04
C ASP A 488 31.88 11.02 -5.85
N GLY A 489 31.23 11.69 -4.89
CA GLY A 489 31.40 13.11 -4.58
C GLY A 489 30.37 14.03 -5.22
N GLU A 490 29.45 13.52 -6.03
CA GLU A 490 28.38 14.32 -6.63
C GLU A 490 27.31 14.68 -5.59
N ALA A 491 26.77 15.88 -5.64
CA ALA A 491 25.69 16.31 -4.75
C ALA A 491 24.35 15.68 -5.15
N PHE A 492 23.54 15.32 -4.17
CA PHE A 492 22.16 14.89 -4.40
C PHE A 492 21.18 15.58 -3.45
N GLU A 493 19.92 15.67 -3.88
CA GLU A 493 18.85 16.21 -3.05
C GLU A 493 18.37 15.16 -2.06
N ARG A 494 18.43 15.49 -0.77
CA ARG A 494 17.90 14.63 0.30
C ARG A 494 16.38 14.66 0.31
N SER A 495 15.77 13.53 0.61
CA SER A 495 14.31 13.41 0.74
C SER A 495 13.78 14.28 1.89
N SER A 496 12.51 14.68 1.79
CA SER A 496 11.87 15.50 2.83
C SER A 496 11.89 14.80 4.19
N ASP A 497 12.20 15.56 5.24
CA ASP A 497 12.27 15.07 6.61
C ASP A 497 12.00 16.25 7.57
N PRO A 498 11.11 16.10 8.58
CA PRO A 498 10.82 17.19 9.52
C PRO A 498 12.04 17.73 10.27
N MET A 499 13.05 16.90 10.51
CA MET A 499 14.28 17.28 11.19
C MET A 499 15.42 17.66 10.23
N LEU A 500 15.20 17.68 8.91
CA LEU A 500 16.26 17.86 7.94
C LEU A 500 17.07 19.14 8.14
N ALA A 501 16.41 20.24 8.47
CA ALA A 501 17.07 21.53 8.71
C ALA A 501 18.00 21.48 9.94
N GLU A 502 17.52 20.93 11.05
CA GLU A 502 18.28 20.74 12.29
C GLU A 502 19.46 19.80 12.08
N LEU A 503 19.21 18.64 11.47
CA LEU A 503 20.25 17.64 11.18
C LEU A 503 21.30 18.20 10.23
N THR A 504 20.92 19.02 9.24
CA THR A 504 21.85 19.68 8.32
C THR A 504 22.78 20.65 9.06
N GLU A 505 22.26 21.40 10.03
CA GLU A 505 23.10 22.31 10.81
C GLU A 505 24.09 21.54 11.70
N VAL A 506 23.69 20.40 12.29
CA VAL A 506 24.60 19.52 13.03
C VAL A 506 25.72 18.98 12.15
N MET A 507 25.41 18.61 10.90
CA MET A 507 26.38 18.04 9.96
C MET A 507 27.28 19.09 9.30
N LYS A 508 27.04 20.37 9.54
CA LYS A 508 27.76 21.47 8.92
C LYS A 508 29.25 21.46 9.23
N GLY A 509 30.06 21.65 8.19
CA GLY A 509 31.50 21.67 8.29
C GLY A 509 32.17 20.30 8.16
N ILE A 510 31.42 19.21 8.10
CA ILE A 510 31.94 17.88 7.76
C ILE A 510 32.09 17.78 6.25
N GLU A 511 33.31 17.49 5.77
CA GLU A 511 33.63 17.42 4.35
C GLU A 511 34.06 16.01 3.94
N LEU A 512 33.50 15.51 2.83
CA LEU A 512 33.95 14.27 2.22
C LEU A 512 35.44 14.36 1.82
N GLY A 513 36.21 13.34 2.16
CA GLY A 513 37.65 13.28 1.92
C GLY A 513 38.50 14.01 2.97
N LYS A 514 37.88 14.56 4.01
CA LYS A 514 38.56 15.26 5.12
C LYS A 514 38.01 14.79 6.47
N PRO A 515 38.29 13.55 6.89
CA PRO A 515 37.76 13.02 8.18
C PRO A 515 38.16 13.90 9.39
N GLU A 516 39.24 14.63 9.29
CA GLU A 516 39.69 15.59 10.31
C GLU A 516 38.73 16.77 10.55
N THR A 517 37.76 16.99 9.67
CA THR A 517 36.68 17.98 9.87
C THR A 517 35.59 17.49 10.81
N TYR A 518 35.59 16.19 11.13
CA TYR A 518 34.72 15.62 12.13
C TYR A 518 35.28 15.86 13.54
N HIS A 519 34.50 16.46 14.40
CA HIS A 519 34.84 16.83 15.77
C HIS A 519 33.80 16.32 16.79
N GLY A 520 33.13 15.17 16.49
CA GLY A 520 32.13 14.61 17.37
C GLY A 520 30.70 15.18 17.16
N GLN A 521 30.41 15.76 16.00
CA GLN A 521 29.10 16.34 15.68
C GLN A 521 27.97 15.32 15.81
N LEU A 522 28.19 14.05 15.46
CA LEU A 522 27.18 12.99 15.55
C LEU A 522 26.71 12.71 16.97
N LYS A 523 27.46 13.12 18.00
CA LYS A 523 27.10 12.85 19.39
C LYS A 523 25.69 13.35 19.75
N SER A 524 25.32 14.53 19.28
CA SER A 524 24.00 15.09 19.50
C SER A 524 22.88 14.32 18.79
N ILE A 525 23.18 13.67 17.66
CA ILE A 525 22.23 12.82 16.93
C ILE A 525 22.12 11.46 17.61
N LEU A 526 23.27 10.78 17.82
CA LEU A 526 23.33 9.39 18.30
C LEU A 526 22.90 9.23 19.76
N SER A 527 23.00 10.28 20.59
CA SER A 527 22.46 10.28 21.94
C SER A 527 20.99 10.71 22.05
N ASN A 528 20.38 11.12 20.92
CA ASN A 528 19.02 11.68 20.92
C ASN A 528 17.96 10.56 21.02
N GLU A 529 17.41 10.40 22.20
CA GLU A 529 16.35 9.41 22.48
C GLU A 529 15.03 9.70 21.73
N ASN A 530 14.80 10.94 21.27
CA ASN A 530 13.64 11.24 20.42
C ASN A 530 13.77 10.68 19.00
N ILE A 531 15.01 10.51 18.52
CA ILE A 531 15.29 9.91 17.20
C ILE A 531 15.29 8.38 17.28
N PHE A 532 16.07 7.81 18.22
CA PHE A 532 16.31 6.36 18.29
C PHE A 532 15.49 5.64 19.37
N GLY A 533 14.82 6.37 20.26
CA GLY A 533 14.13 5.79 21.42
C GLY A 533 15.08 5.28 22.51
N ILE A 534 16.38 5.42 22.31
CA ILE A 534 17.46 5.07 23.24
C ILE A 534 18.73 5.87 22.89
N ASP A 535 19.55 6.18 23.87
CA ASP A 535 20.89 6.73 23.67
C ASP A 535 21.84 5.62 23.19
N LEU A 536 22.37 5.76 21.97
CA LEU A 536 23.19 4.73 21.32
C LEU A 536 24.56 4.54 21.99
N TYR A 537 25.08 5.56 22.70
CA TYR A 537 26.29 5.39 23.52
C TYR A 537 26.00 4.53 24.76
N LYS A 538 24.86 4.77 25.43
CA LYS A 538 24.43 3.91 26.55
C LYS A 538 24.12 2.49 26.09
N ALA A 539 23.67 2.32 24.85
CA ALA A 539 23.50 0.99 24.24
C ALA A 539 24.82 0.31 23.86
N GLY A 540 25.95 1.03 23.92
CA GLY A 540 27.30 0.52 23.67
C GLY A 540 27.72 0.46 22.20
N ILE A 541 27.02 1.20 21.31
CA ILE A 541 27.28 1.21 19.86
C ILE A 541 27.55 2.60 19.29
N GLY A 542 27.46 3.67 20.10
CA GLY A 542 27.63 5.04 19.61
C GLY A 542 29.01 5.27 18.98
N GLU A 543 30.09 4.92 19.69
CA GLU A 543 31.47 5.05 19.19
C GLU A 543 31.71 4.18 17.94
N LYS A 544 31.15 2.97 17.89
CA LYS A 544 31.23 2.09 16.71
C LYS A 544 30.60 2.74 15.48
N ILE A 545 29.47 3.43 15.64
CA ILE A 545 28.79 4.15 14.54
C ILE A 545 29.66 5.33 14.08
N GLU A 546 30.27 6.09 15.01
CA GLU A 546 31.19 7.18 14.66
C GLU A 546 32.41 6.67 13.88
N GLU A 547 33.01 5.56 14.29
CA GLU A 547 34.12 4.90 13.59
C GLU A 547 33.72 4.53 12.15
N MET A 548 32.57 3.88 11.97
CA MET A 548 32.04 3.52 10.65
C MET A 548 31.77 4.75 9.79
N PHE A 549 31.18 5.79 10.37
CA PHE A 549 30.94 7.07 9.67
C PHE A 549 32.24 7.74 9.23
N LEU A 550 33.27 7.77 10.09
CA LEU A 550 34.58 8.33 9.73
C LEU A 550 35.24 7.58 8.57
N GLU A 551 35.07 6.26 8.52
CA GLU A 551 35.51 5.46 7.39
C GLU A 551 34.73 5.82 6.11
N GLU A 552 33.40 6.03 6.21
CA GLU A 552 32.54 6.37 5.06
C GLU A 552 32.76 7.77 4.49
N ILE A 553 33.31 8.70 5.27
CA ILE A 553 33.65 10.05 4.78
C ILE A 553 35.11 10.19 4.34
N ALA A 554 35.91 9.13 4.34
CA ALA A 554 37.31 9.15 4.02
C ALA A 554 37.62 9.63 2.58
N GLY A 555 36.66 9.58 1.67
CA GLY A 555 36.81 10.12 0.31
C GLY A 555 35.83 9.45 -0.67
N PRO A 556 35.89 9.82 -1.95
CA PRO A 556 35.13 9.13 -2.99
C PRO A 556 35.40 7.61 -3.02
N GLY A 557 34.35 6.78 -3.10
CA GLY A 557 34.45 5.32 -3.04
C GLY A 557 34.59 4.73 -1.64
N ALA A 558 34.60 5.57 -0.60
CA ALA A 558 34.77 5.12 0.78
C ALA A 558 33.59 4.29 1.29
N VAL A 559 32.35 4.68 0.97
CA VAL A 559 31.15 3.92 1.35
C VAL A 559 31.17 2.51 0.77
N ARG A 560 31.53 2.38 -0.50
CA ARG A 560 31.70 1.08 -1.14
C ARG A 560 32.77 0.23 -0.46
N THR A 561 33.87 0.85 -0.05
CA THR A 561 34.97 0.17 0.65
C THR A 561 34.54 -0.30 2.04
N VAL A 562 33.78 0.52 2.76
CA VAL A 562 33.25 0.21 4.10
C VAL A 562 32.23 -0.93 4.02
N LEU A 563 31.29 -0.86 3.06
CA LEU A 563 30.35 -1.96 2.82
C LEU A 563 31.08 -3.28 2.55
N LYS A 564 32.10 -3.29 1.69
CA LYS A 564 32.92 -4.50 1.46
C LYS A 564 33.62 -5.00 2.71
N LYS A 565 34.13 -4.10 3.53
CA LYS A 565 34.84 -4.45 4.78
C LYS A 565 33.92 -5.14 5.79
N TYR A 566 32.74 -4.58 6.02
CA TYR A 566 31.83 -5.07 7.05
C TYR A 566 30.90 -6.18 6.58
N MET A 567 30.70 -6.28 5.24
CA MET A 567 29.87 -7.32 4.60
C MET A 567 30.73 -8.40 3.92
N ALA A 568 31.98 -8.53 4.26
CA ALA A 568 32.93 -9.54 3.71
C ALA A 568 32.51 -11.01 3.97
#